data_fca7285751ceef1283455d41418d0a03
#
_entry.id   fca7285751ceef1283455d41418d0a03
#
_cell.length_a   1.000
_cell.length_b   1.000
_cell.length_c   1.000
_cell.angle_alpha   90.00
_cell.angle_beta   90.00
_cell.angle_gamma   90.00
#
_symmetry.space_group_name_H-M   'P 1'
#
loop_
_entity.id
_entity.type
_entity.pdbx_description
1 polymer ?
#
loop_
_entity_poly.entity_id
_entity_poly.type
_entity_poly.pdbx_seq_one_letter_code
_entity_poly.pdbx_strand_id
1 'polypeptide(L)'
;MATTFVLLNKDAKGLVPLYIRIQHPEPKTNIRIKTDLQVPAEKWKLNRNGAAWENWKQSESGSFIIAKTDDIRVAIDSRLRQGKPVTVEEVKKICNNIIYREEREERLRQEEAKRLAEAEAKKMTLSKYIDLYIEQIFSGARQTDKGTNFAHSTAKSLKESMTVWKTFQSETHRRYDFNDIDMTLYFKYTEWMKARNYVINTYGKHIKNLKSILRCAESEGFNQNQKFKDKRFKGTRVEVDSIYLTKEDLDKFRAVDLKEMPQGYQIARDIFLVGCWTAQRISDYNNISKDDIQSYTKRTIVDVPDPENPGQTKPEIQTREVMYINIRQHKTGAKVAVPCSTELKNILERYNYQMPHLADQVINRYIKDIGKMAGLDEIVEMVETKGGNKETVKYQKWQLIHSHTARRTGATLMYLAGMDVYDIMKITGHSTPIMLKKYIKADQLEVVDKIIDKYNYFD
;
A
#
# COMPACT_ATOMS: atom_id res chain seq x y z
N MET A 1 57.73 10.37 -51.85
CA MET A 1 56.96 10.42 -50.57
C MET A 1 57.44 9.24 -49.73
N ALA A 2 57.96 9.51 -48.54
CA ALA A 2 58.28 8.39 -47.68
C ALA A 2 58.05 8.78 -46.18
N THR A 3 56.91 8.34 -45.65
CA THR A 3 56.75 8.17 -44.22
C THR A 3 57.39 6.84 -43.85
N THR A 4 58.45 6.85 -43.08
CA THR A 4 59.20 5.61 -42.74
C THR A 4 59.35 5.53 -41.21
N PHE A 5 59.35 4.29 -40.70
CA PHE A 5 59.64 4.03 -39.30
C PHE A 5 61.05 3.53 -39.15
N VAL A 6 61.83 4.14 -38.29
CA VAL A 6 63.29 3.90 -38.17
C VAL A 6 63.69 3.80 -36.68
N LEU A 7 64.77 3.02 -36.46
CA LEU A 7 65.50 3.08 -35.17
C LEU A 7 66.46 4.27 -35.17
N LEU A 8 66.58 4.93 -34.04
CA LEU A 8 67.51 6.05 -33.90
C LEU A 8 68.97 5.56 -33.93
N ASN A 9 69.23 4.47 -33.23
CA ASN A 9 70.58 3.86 -33.18
C ASN A 9 70.53 2.49 -33.89
N LYS A 10 71.46 2.28 -34.87
CA LYS A 10 71.61 1.05 -35.61
C LYS A 10 72.14 -0.09 -34.76
N ASP A 11 72.85 0.19 -33.68
CA ASP A 11 73.45 -0.80 -32.76
C ASP A 11 72.59 -1.09 -31.54
N ALA A 12 71.42 -0.52 -31.46
CA ALA A 12 70.47 -0.76 -30.38
C ALA A 12 70.12 -2.24 -30.22
N LYS A 13 69.97 -2.68 -28.97
CA LYS A 13 69.51 -4.04 -28.57
C LYS A 13 68.28 -3.95 -27.67
N GLY A 14 67.48 -5.00 -27.61
CA GLY A 14 66.29 -5.06 -26.78
C GLY A 14 65.12 -4.20 -27.28
N LEU A 15 64.22 -3.84 -26.37
CA LEU A 15 63.04 -2.99 -26.66
C LEU A 15 63.46 -1.53 -26.80
N VAL A 16 63.22 -0.94 -27.96
CA VAL A 16 63.54 0.45 -28.26
C VAL A 16 62.41 1.19 -28.93
N PRO A 17 62.25 2.49 -28.74
CA PRO A 17 61.19 3.23 -29.39
C PRO A 17 61.42 3.34 -30.91
N LEU A 18 60.33 3.27 -31.66
CA LEU A 18 60.31 3.61 -33.07
C LEU A 18 60.24 5.09 -33.29
N TYR A 19 60.94 5.57 -34.31
CA TYR A 19 60.90 6.96 -34.78
C TYR A 19 60.23 7.03 -36.13
N ILE A 20 59.30 7.98 -36.30
CA ILE A 20 58.78 8.34 -37.62
C ILE A 20 59.73 9.32 -38.28
N ARG A 21 60.11 9.03 -39.51
CA ARG A 21 60.78 9.97 -40.38
C ARG A 21 59.90 10.28 -41.56
N ILE A 22 59.56 11.53 -41.75
CA ILE A 22 58.71 12.05 -42.80
C ILE A 22 59.60 12.94 -43.69
N GLN A 23 59.71 12.56 -44.99
CA GLN A 23 60.41 13.33 -45.99
C GLN A 23 59.46 13.58 -47.16
N HIS A 24 59.14 14.85 -47.42
CA HIS A 24 58.28 15.26 -48.50
C HIS A 24 58.87 16.51 -49.22
N PRO A 25 58.91 16.50 -50.56
CA PRO A 25 59.52 17.61 -51.31
C PRO A 25 58.64 18.86 -51.34
N GLU A 26 57.31 18.72 -51.41
CA GLU A 26 56.34 19.78 -51.50
C GLU A 26 55.05 19.47 -50.68
N PRO A 27 54.79 20.17 -49.59
CA PRO A 27 55.67 21.14 -48.93
C PRO A 27 56.94 20.47 -48.38
N LYS A 28 58.10 21.14 -48.45
CA LYS A 28 59.36 20.57 -47.96
C LYS A 28 59.29 20.21 -46.48
N THR A 29 59.16 18.94 -46.18
CA THR A 29 58.99 18.43 -44.82
C THR A 29 60.11 17.45 -44.50
N ASN A 30 60.81 17.67 -43.41
CA ASN A 30 61.79 16.76 -42.84
C ASN A 30 61.62 16.67 -41.34
N ILE A 31 60.78 15.74 -40.90
CA ILE A 31 60.40 15.57 -39.51
C ILE A 31 60.90 14.22 -39.03
N ARG A 32 61.47 14.19 -37.81
CA ARG A 32 61.79 12.96 -37.10
C ARG A 32 61.20 13.05 -35.70
N ILE A 33 60.32 12.12 -35.36
CA ILE A 33 59.58 12.14 -34.08
C ILE A 33 59.69 10.76 -33.45
N LYS A 34 59.98 10.73 -32.15
CA LYS A 34 59.84 9.55 -31.30
C LYS A 34 58.36 9.22 -31.13
N THR A 35 58.01 7.93 -31.33
CA THR A 35 56.68 7.38 -31.00
C THR A 35 56.72 6.61 -29.69
N ASP A 36 55.55 6.36 -29.11
CA ASP A 36 55.42 5.47 -27.95
C ASP A 36 55.42 3.98 -28.33
N LEU A 37 55.51 3.66 -29.63
CA LEU A 37 55.66 2.26 -30.08
C LEU A 37 57.06 1.79 -29.78
N GLN A 38 57.14 0.71 -29.02
CA GLN A 38 58.41 0.04 -28.73
C GLN A 38 58.50 -1.27 -29.56
N VAL A 39 59.71 -1.55 -30.08
CA VAL A 39 59.94 -2.73 -30.88
C VAL A 39 61.24 -3.39 -30.46
N PRO A 40 61.31 -4.75 -30.48
CA PRO A 40 62.59 -5.44 -30.32
C PRO A 40 63.51 -5.04 -31.48
N ALA A 41 64.65 -4.38 -31.19
CA ALA A 41 65.55 -3.87 -32.20
C ALA A 41 66.04 -4.93 -33.16
N GLU A 42 66.32 -6.11 -32.68
CA GLU A 42 66.78 -7.24 -33.44
C GLU A 42 65.73 -7.71 -34.49
N LYS A 43 64.45 -7.68 -34.11
CA LYS A 43 63.31 -8.01 -34.97
C LYS A 43 63.06 -6.93 -36.01
N TRP A 44 63.17 -5.65 -35.64
CA TRP A 44 62.96 -4.54 -36.59
C TRP A 44 64.07 -4.43 -37.65
N LYS A 45 65.30 -5.02 -37.41
CA LYS A 45 66.41 -5.03 -38.28
C LYS A 45 66.39 -6.24 -39.26
N LEU A 46 65.46 -7.18 -39.11
CA LEU A 46 65.36 -8.34 -39.99
C LEU A 46 65.12 -7.93 -41.44
N ASN A 47 65.61 -8.74 -42.33
CA ASN A 47 65.36 -8.61 -43.80
C ASN A 47 63.84 -8.72 -44.04
N ARG A 48 63.23 -7.65 -44.58
CA ARG A 48 61.80 -7.55 -44.86
C ARG A 48 61.25 -8.64 -45.80
N ASN A 49 62.10 -9.26 -46.61
CA ASN A 49 61.72 -10.31 -47.52
C ASN A 49 62.09 -11.71 -46.99
N GLY A 50 62.53 -11.80 -45.74
CA GLY A 50 62.96 -13.06 -45.14
C GLY A 50 61.91 -13.73 -44.29
N ALA A 51 61.96 -15.07 -44.20
CA ALA A 51 61.02 -15.84 -43.38
C ALA A 51 61.00 -15.42 -41.90
N ALA A 52 62.14 -15.04 -41.34
CA ALA A 52 62.19 -14.55 -39.93
C ALA A 52 61.42 -13.27 -39.69
N TRP A 53 61.32 -12.37 -40.69
CA TRP A 53 60.46 -11.18 -40.62
C TRP A 53 58.96 -11.54 -40.71
N GLU A 54 58.58 -12.41 -41.64
CA GLU A 54 57.22 -12.85 -41.83
C GLU A 54 56.67 -13.59 -40.55
N ASN A 55 57.49 -14.45 -39.97
CA ASN A 55 57.16 -15.11 -38.73
C ASN A 55 56.95 -14.13 -37.55
N TRP A 56 57.84 -13.12 -37.43
CA TRP A 56 57.66 -12.10 -36.41
C TRP A 56 56.43 -11.23 -36.67
N LYS A 57 56.21 -10.83 -37.92
CA LYS A 57 55.05 -10.02 -38.31
C LYS A 57 53.72 -10.71 -37.99
N GLN A 58 53.68 -12.04 -38.02
CA GLN A 58 52.50 -12.85 -37.65
C GLN A 58 52.39 -13.08 -36.16
N SER A 59 53.39 -12.78 -35.34
CA SER A 59 53.29 -12.84 -33.88
C SER A 59 52.41 -11.74 -33.36
N GLU A 60 51.83 -11.94 -32.15
CA GLU A 60 50.95 -10.97 -31.51
C GLU A 60 51.57 -9.57 -31.42
N SER A 61 52.81 -9.47 -30.92
CA SER A 61 53.52 -8.19 -30.82
C SER A 61 53.91 -7.62 -32.18
N GLY A 62 54.31 -8.45 -33.13
CA GLY A 62 54.68 -8.02 -34.49
C GLY A 62 53.47 -7.51 -35.27
N SER A 63 52.36 -8.22 -35.25
CA SER A 63 51.12 -7.85 -35.93
C SER A 63 50.58 -6.54 -35.39
N PHE A 64 50.56 -6.35 -34.06
CA PHE A 64 50.15 -5.11 -33.42
C PHE A 64 50.99 -3.91 -33.86
N ILE A 65 52.32 -4.02 -33.78
CA ILE A 65 53.24 -2.94 -34.16
C ILE A 65 53.14 -2.59 -35.66
N ILE A 66 53.07 -3.60 -36.53
CA ILE A 66 52.93 -3.37 -37.97
C ILE A 66 51.59 -2.71 -38.29
N ALA A 67 50.47 -3.18 -37.72
CA ALA A 67 49.17 -2.56 -37.93
C ALA A 67 49.16 -1.07 -37.47
N LYS A 68 49.66 -0.75 -36.28
CA LYS A 68 49.74 0.63 -35.79
C LYS A 68 50.68 1.50 -36.67
N THR A 69 51.84 0.97 -37.16
CA THR A 69 52.74 1.73 -38.05
C THR A 69 52.10 1.98 -39.41
N ASP A 70 51.34 1.03 -39.94
CA ASP A 70 50.64 1.16 -41.22
C ASP A 70 49.51 2.19 -41.11
N ASP A 71 48.69 2.13 -40.04
CA ASP A 71 47.62 3.10 -39.80
C ASP A 71 48.17 4.54 -39.65
N ILE A 72 49.26 4.72 -38.88
CA ILE A 72 49.94 6.02 -38.73
C ILE A 72 50.45 6.52 -40.07
N ARG A 73 51.07 5.63 -40.88
CA ARG A 73 51.58 5.97 -42.22
C ARG A 73 50.45 6.43 -43.13
N VAL A 74 49.37 5.64 -43.22
CA VAL A 74 48.20 5.99 -44.03
C VAL A 74 47.60 7.31 -43.63
N ALA A 75 47.46 7.60 -42.31
CA ALA A 75 46.94 8.86 -41.82
C ALA A 75 47.78 10.05 -42.18
N ILE A 76 49.14 9.92 -42.05
CA ILE A 76 50.09 11.01 -42.40
C ILE A 76 50.12 11.19 -43.95
N ASP A 77 50.20 10.13 -44.71
CA ASP A 77 50.26 10.21 -46.17
C ASP A 77 48.94 10.76 -46.75
N SER A 78 47.80 10.45 -46.15
CA SER A 78 46.51 11.03 -46.55
C SER A 78 46.49 12.54 -46.34
N ARG A 79 47.03 13.02 -45.20
CA ARG A 79 47.10 14.43 -44.89
C ARG A 79 48.03 15.18 -45.85
N LEU A 80 49.19 14.60 -46.18
CA LEU A 80 50.14 15.12 -47.17
C LEU A 80 49.52 15.23 -48.56
N ARG A 81 48.79 14.21 -49.01
CA ARG A 81 48.08 14.23 -50.31
C ARG A 81 47.01 15.30 -50.39
N GLN A 82 46.40 15.67 -49.26
CA GLN A 82 45.43 16.76 -49.17
C GLN A 82 46.06 18.15 -49.15
N GLY A 83 47.42 18.25 -49.29
CA GLY A 83 48.14 19.51 -49.22
C GLY A 83 48.13 20.19 -47.85
N LYS A 84 47.72 19.49 -46.79
CA LYS A 84 47.68 20.03 -45.44
C LYS A 84 49.05 19.99 -44.81
N PRO A 85 49.48 21.05 -44.09
CA PRO A 85 50.76 21.05 -43.41
C PRO A 85 50.83 19.91 -42.37
N VAL A 86 51.99 19.29 -42.27
CA VAL A 86 52.24 18.22 -41.27
C VAL A 86 53.29 18.77 -40.30
N THR A 87 52.85 19.20 -39.12
CA THR A 87 53.73 19.67 -38.07
C THR A 87 54.08 18.56 -37.09
N VAL A 88 55.12 18.79 -36.26
CA VAL A 88 55.52 17.83 -35.20
C VAL A 88 54.36 17.53 -34.25
N GLU A 89 53.58 18.52 -33.89
CA GLU A 89 52.43 18.38 -32.97
C GLU A 89 51.32 17.53 -33.57
N GLU A 90 51.03 17.76 -34.85
CA GLU A 90 50.01 16.97 -35.55
C GLU A 90 50.40 15.50 -35.72
N VAL A 91 51.68 15.20 -36.05
CA VAL A 91 52.18 13.84 -36.11
C VAL A 91 52.06 13.16 -34.72
N LYS A 92 52.44 13.85 -33.64
CA LYS A 92 52.27 13.34 -32.29
C LYS A 92 50.80 13.07 -31.98
N LYS A 93 49.88 13.96 -32.35
CA LYS A 93 48.44 13.77 -32.17
C LYS A 93 47.91 12.57 -32.95
N ILE A 94 48.33 12.37 -34.19
CA ILE A 94 47.99 11.21 -35.02
C ILE A 94 48.49 9.91 -34.35
N CYS A 95 49.77 9.90 -33.93
CA CYS A 95 50.34 8.74 -33.24
C CYS A 95 49.54 8.37 -31.98
N ASN A 96 49.30 9.34 -31.09
CA ASN A 96 48.57 9.11 -29.85
C ASN A 96 47.14 8.66 -30.10
N ASN A 97 46.48 9.21 -31.11
CA ASN A 97 45.13 8.80 -31.45
C ASN A 97 45.05 7.36 -31.97
N ILE A 98 46.04 6.91 -32.66
CA ILE A 98 46.09 5.53 -33.24
C ILE A 98 46.61 4.53 -32.21
N ILE A 99 47.71 4.85 -31.51
CA ILE A 99 48.32 3.94 -30.54
C ILE A 99 47.36 3.64 -29.39
N TYR A 100 46.76 4.69 -28.79
CA TYR A 100 45.91 4.57 -27.62
C TYR A 100 44.41 4.56 -27.94
N ARG A 101 44.04 4.23 -29.19
CA ARG A 101 42.64 4.24 -29.62
C ARG A 101 41.78 3.27 -28.81
N GLU A 102 42.25 2.06 -28.64
CA GLU A 102 41.51 1.01 -27.93
C GLU A 102 41.34 1.32 -26.44
N GLU A 103 42.41 1.79 -25.80
CA GLU A 103 42.36 2.20 -24.38
C GLU A 103 41.41 3.38 -24.17
N ARG A 104 41.36 4.32 -25.11
CA ARG A 104 40.42 5.46 -25.04
C ARG A 104 38.97 5.03 -25.22
N GLU A 105 38.70 4.15 -26.19
CA GLU A 105 37.36 3.62 -26.44
C GLU A 105 36.89 2.81 -25.24
N GLU A 106 37.76 2.00 -24.65
CA GLU A 106 37.41 1.24 -23.43
C GLU A 106 37.13 2.16 -22.26
N ARG A 107 37.93 3.21 -22.00
CA ARG A 107 37.67 4.18 -20.94
C ARG A 107 36.36 4.90 -21.18
N LEU A 108 36.04 5.34 -22.39
CA LEU A 108 34.75 5.98 -22.70
C LEU A 108 33.56 5.05 -22.45
N ARG A 109 33.67 3.77 -22.81
CA ARG A 109 32.66 2.75 -22.51
C ARG A 109 32.44 2.59 -21.00
N GLN A 110 33.53 2.54 -20.23
CA GLN A 110 33.48 2.42 -18.78
C GLN A 110 32.85 3.67 -18.13
N GLU A 111 33.23 4.87 -18.59
CA GLU A 111 32.65 6.13 -18.12
C GLU A 111 31.14 6.22 -18.45
N GLU A 112 30.74 5.82 -19.65
CA GLU A 112 29.35 5.79 -20.07
C GLU A 112 28.55 4.75 -19.27
N ALA A 113 29.09 3.55 -19.08
CA ALA A 113 28.47 2.51 -18.25
C ALA A 113 28.31 2.98 -16.80
N LYS A 114 29.31 3.63 -16.24
CA LYS A 114 29.24 4.21 -14.90
C LYS A 114 28.16 5.30 -14.80
N ARG A 115 28.09 6.20 -15.78
CA ARG A 115 27.06 7.25 -15.83
C ARG A 115 25.65 6.67 -15.94
N LEU A 116 25.44 5.62 -16.75
CA LEU A 116 24.17 4.93 -16.88
C LEU A 116 23.80 4.23 -15.58
N ALA A 117 24.73 3.54 -14.93
CA ALA A 117 24.51 2.88 -13.65
C ALA A 117 24.15 3.88 -12.54
N GLU A 118 24.81 5.04 -12.48
CA GLU A 118 24.48 6.11 -11.53
C GLU A 118 23.09 6.72 -11.81
N ALA A 119 22.71 6.90 -13.07
CA ALA A 119 21.38 7.38 -13.45
C ALA A 119 20.29 6.36 -13.07
N GLU A 120 20.53 5.07 -13.31
CA GLU A 120 19.62 3.99 -12.92
C GLU A 120 19.49 3.88 -11.39
N ALA A 121 20.58 4.04 -10.65
CA ALA A 121 20.59 4.04 -9.19
C ALA A 121 19.77 5.20 -8.60
N LYS A 122 19.76 6.36 -9.25
CA LYS A 122 18.97 7.55 -8.84
C LYS A 122 17.49 7.45 -9.22
N LYS A 123 17.13 6.55 -10.15
CA LYS A 123 15.75 6.39 -10.60
C LYS A 123 14.84 5.97 -9.46
N MET A 124 13.69 6.64 -9.34
CA MET A 124 12.64 6.24 -8.41
C MET A 124 11.93 5.00 -8.96
N THR A 125 12.12 3.87 -8.29
CA THR A 125 11.41 2.60 -8.60
C THR A 125 10.15 2.48 -7.75
N LEU A 126 9.22 1.61 -8.15
CA LEU A 126 8.02 1.32 -7.36
C LEU A 126 8.35 0.89 -5.93
N SER A 127 9.37 0.06 -5.74
CA SER A 127 9.77 -0.39 -4.39
C SER A 127 10.28 0.77 -3.53
N LYS A 128 11.17 1.63 -4.08
CA LYS A 128 11.66 2.83 -3.38
C LYS A 128 10.52 3.79 -3.05
N TYR A 129 9.59 3.97 -4.01
CA TYR A 129 8.44 4.84 -3.80
C TYR A 129 7.50 4.33 -2.71
N ILE A 130 7.23 3.02 -2.68
CA ILE A 130 6.43 2.39 -1.61
C ILE A 130 7.06 2.64 -0.24
N ASP A 131 8.37 2.46 -0.11
CA ASP A 131 9.06 2.66 1.17
C ASP A 131 8.99 4.13 1.60
N LEU A 132 9.26 5.05 0.69
CA LEU A 132 9.12 6.50 0.92
C LEU A 132 7.68 6.88 1.29
N TYR A 133 6.69 6.35 0.57
CA TYR A 133 5.27 6.62 0.82
C TYR A 133 4.85 6.20 2.23
N ILE A 134 5.26 5.00 2.64
CA ILE A 134 4.94 4.48 3.98
C ILE A 134 5.65 5.29 5.07
N GLU A 135 6.92 5.61 4.88
CA GLU A 135 7.70 6.45 5.80
C GLU A 135 7.04 7.83 6.00
N GLN A 136 6.67 8.49 4.91
CA GLN A 136 6.01 9.79 4.94
C GLN A 136 4.66 9.78 5.66
N ILE A 137 3.88 8.69 5.53
CA ILE A 137 2.62 8.53 6.26
C ILE A 137 2.87 8.41 7.77
N PHE A 138 3.84 7.61 8.20
CA PHE A 138 4.12 7.40 9.62
C PHE A 138 4.80 8.61 10.27
N SER A 139 5.61 9.35 9.54
CA SER A 139 6.21 10.62 10.01
C SER A 139 5.23 11.80 10.02
N GLY A 140 4.06 11.67 9.37
CA GLY A 140 3.11 12.78 9.19
C GLY A 140 3.48 13.76 8.08
N ALA A 141 4.57 13.53 7.35
CA ALA A 141 4.98 14.34 6.20
C ALA A 141 3.98 14.24 5.03
N ARG A 142 3.25 13.11 4.93
CA ARG A 142 2.18 12.92 3.93
C ARG A 142 0.82 13.01 4.60
N GLN A 143 -0.02 13.88 4.06
CA GLN A 143 -1.38 14.10 4.52
C GLN A 143 -2.41 13.53 3.54
N THR A 144 -3.65 13.37 4.03
CA THR A 144 -4.82 13.03 3.22
C THR A 144 -5.24 14.20 2.35
N ASP A 145 -6.11 13.98 1.35
CA ASP A 145 -6.69 15.04 0.50
C ASP A 145 -7.42 16.14 1.31
N LYS A 146 -7.72 15.89 2.59
CA LYS A 146 -8.33 16.85 3.51
C LYS A 146 -7.32 17.65 4.33
N GLY A 147 -6.02 17.49 4.07
CA GLY A 147 -4.96 18.16 4.83
C GLY A 147 -4.77 17.62 6.25
N THR A 148 -5.23 16.40 6.55
CA THR A 148 -5.07 15.76 7.85
C THR A 148 -4.11 14.58 7.77
N ASN A 149 -3.49 14.23 8.89
CA ASN A 149 -2.67 13.02 8.96
C ASN A 149 -3.53 11.76 8.72
N PHE A 150 -2.90 10.73 8.19
CA PHE A 150 -3.56 9.42 8.05
C PHE A 150 -3.88 8.85 9.43
N ALA A 151 -5.08 8.31 9.60
CA ALA A 151 -5.39 7.55 10.80
C ALA A 151 -4.43 6.36 10.95
N HIS A 152 -3.98 6.06 12.17
CA HIS A 152 -3.01 4.99 12.44
C HIS A 152 -3.44 3.64 11.84
N SER A 153 -4.74 3.29 11.94
CA SER A 153 -5.30 2.08 11.34
C SER A 153 -5.19 2.04 9.81
N THR A 154 -5.33 3.19 9.14
CA THR A 154 -5.14 3.30 7.69
C THR A 154 -3.66 3.13 7.31
N ALA A 155 -2.76 3.80 8.03
CA ALA A 155 -1.31 3.66 7.85
C ALA A 155 -0.86 2.20 8.04
N LYS A 156 -1.33 1.54 9.10
CA LYS A 156 -1.07 0.12 9.37
C LYS A 156 -1.58 -0.77 8.25
N SER A 157 -2.81 -0.55 7.77
CA SER A 157 -3.40 -1.33 6.66
C SER A 157 -2.63 -1.17 5.34
N LEU A 158 -2.13 0.04 5.04
CA LEU A 158 -1.27 0.28 3.88
C LEU A 158 0.06 -0.47 4.02
N LYS A 159 0.72 -0.36 5.17
CA LYS A 159 1.98 -1.06 5.47
C LYS A 159 1.82 -2.58 5.34
N GLU A 160 0.76 -3.16 5.93
CA GLU A 160 0.44 -4.58 5.80
C GLU A 160 0.26 -5.01 4.33
N SER A 161 -0.46 -4.21 3.54
CA SER A 161 -0.65 -4.50 2.12
C SER A 161 0.67 -4.48 1.35
N MET A 162 1.57 -3.56 1.69
CA MET A 162 2.88 -3.48 1.04
C MET A 162 3.83 -4.60 1.51
N THR A 163 3.67 -5.08 2.73
CA THR A 163 4.36 -6.30 3.18
C THR A 163 3.93 -7.51 2.36
N VAL A 164 2.62 -7.69 2.15
CA VAL A 164 2.08 -8.77 1.28
C VAL A 164 2.60 -8.64 -0.15
N TRP A 165 2.67 -7.42 -0.70
CA TRP A 165 3.25 -7.15 -2.01
C TRP A 165 4.73 -7.55 -2.09
N LYS A 166 5.54 -7.21 -1.08
CA LYS A 166 6.95 -7.59 -0.99
C LYS A 166 7.12 -9.11 -0.90
N THR A 167 6.26 -9.79 -0.12
CA THR A 167 6.25 -11.26 -0.03
C THR A 167 5.96 -11.90 -1.39
N PHE A 168 4.97 -11.40 -2.13
CA PHE A 168 4.67 -11.86 -3.48
C PHE A 168 5.90 -11.75 -4.40
N GLN A 169 6.59 -10.61 -4.40
CA GLN A 169 7.79 -10.41 -5.21
C GLN A 169 8.93 -11.36 -4.81
N SER A 170 9.13 -11.56 -3.50
CA SER A 170 10.16 -12.45 -2.98
C SER A 170 9.92 -13.90 -3.39
N GLU A 171 8.70 -14.40 -3.26
CA GLU A 171 8.35 -15.78 -3.56
C GLU A 171 8.26 -16.09 -5.07
N THR A 172 7.95 -15.07 -5.86
CA THR A 172 7.98 -15.20 -7.34
C THR A 172 9.36 -14.92 -7.93
N HIS A 173 10.35 -14.61 -7.08
CA HIS A 173 11.73 -14.26 -7.49
C HIS A 173 11.77 -13.16 -8.56
N ARG A 174 10.79 -12.26 -8.54
CA ARG A 174 10.67 -11.17 -9.50
C ARG A 174 10.35 -9.84 -8.83
N ARG A 175 11.14 -8.82 -9.15
CA ARG A 175 10.83 -7.43 -8.79
C ARG A 175 10.00 -6.81 -9.90
N TYR A 176 8.94 -6.14 -9.52
CA TYR A 176 8.06 -5.41 -10.44
C TYR A 176 8.24 -3.92 -10.24
N ASP A 177 8.40 -3.19 -11.33
CA ASP A 177 8.44 -1.73 -11.33
C ASP A 177 7.15 -1.16 -11.95
N PHE A 178 7.01 0.16 -12.00
CA PHE A 178 5.82 0.85 -12.50
C PHE A 178 5.35 0.34 -13.86
N ASN A 179 6.27 0.10 -14.80
CA ASN A 179 5.93 -0.34 -16.16
C ASN A 179 5.42 -1.78 -16.24
N ASP A 180 5.71 -2.60 -15.23
CA ASP A 180 5.24 -3.99 -15.16
C ASP A 180 3.79 -4.11 -14.67
N ILE A 181 3.22 -3.01 -14.16
CA ILE A 181 1.87 -3.01 -13.59
C ILE A 181 0.83 -3.01 -14.70
N ASP A 182 0.28 -4.17 -14.99
CA ASP A 182 -0.77 -4.39 -15.99
C ASP A 182 -1.76 -5.47 -15.54
N MET A 183 -2.69 -5.85 -16.43
CA MET A 183 -3.68 -6.89 -16.14
C MET A 183 -3.06 -8.28 -16.00
N THR A 184 -1.93 -8.55 -16.65
CA THR A 184 -1.21 -9.82 -16.50
C THR A 184 -0.68 -9.97 -15.08
N LEU A 185 -0.07 -8.92 -14.56
CA LEU A 185 0.39 -8.88 -13.18
C LEU A 185 -0.78 -8.94 -12.19
N TYR A 186 -1.89 -8.24 -12.47
CA TYR A 186 -3.09 -8.30 -11.64
C TYR A 186 -3.57 -9.74 -11.45
N PHE A 187 -3.69 -10.52 -12.53
CA PHE A 187 -4.09 -11.92 -12.45
C PHE A 187 -3.08 -12.76 -11.66
N LYS A 188 -1.78 -12.64 -11.95
CA LYS A 188 -0.73 -13.36 -11.20
C LYS A 188 -0.77 -13.06 -9.70
N TYR A 189 -0.93 -11.80 -9.33
CA TYR A 189 -0.97 -11.40 -7.92
C TYR A 189 -2.25 -11.88 -7.23
N THR A 190 -3.40 -11.79 -7.89
CA THR A 190 -4.67 -12.31 -7.34
C THR A 190 -4.68 -13.83 -7.22
N GLU A 191 -4.15 -14.57 -8.20
CA GLU A 191 -4.01 -16.03 -8.14
C GLU A 191 -3.06 -16.46 -7.02
N TRP A 192 -1.94 -15.77 -6.85
CA TRP A 192 -1.01 -16.02 -5.76
C TRP A 192 -1.68 -15.82 -4.38
N MET A 193 -2.50 -14.80 -4.22
CA MET A 193 -3.26 -14.58 -2.98
C MET A 193 -4.35 -15.65 -2.78
N LYS A 194 -5.06 -16.04 -3.83
CA LYS A 194 -6.07 -17.12 -3.78
C LYS A 194 -5.46 -18.45 -3.36
N ALA A 195 -4.31 -18.81 -3.93
CA ALA A 195 -3.58 -20.02 -3.58
C ALA A 195 -3.18 -20.08 -2.10
N ARG A 196 -3.12 -18.92 -1.41
CA ARG A 196 -2.87 -18.78 0.03
C ARG A 196 -4.14 -18.62 0.86
N ASN A 197 -5.29 -18.95 0.27
CA ASN A 197 -6.61 -18.88 0.93
C ASN A 197 -6.99 -17.48 1.44
N TYR A 198 -6.44 -16.40 0.84
CA TYR A 198 -6.93 -15.07 1.15
C TYR A 198 -8.40 -14.95 0.75
N VAL A 199 -9.23 -14.48 1.69
CA VAL A 199 -10.62 -14.16 1.38
C VAL A 199 -10.71 -12.95 0.45
N ILE A 200 -11.78 -12.92 -0.37
CA ILE A 200 -11.94 -11.93 -1.45
C ILE A 200 -11.81 -10.48 -0.99
N ASN A 201 -12.36 -10.15 0.18
CA ASN A 201 -12.28 -8.80 0.74
C ASN A 201 -10.86 -8.42 1.19
N THR A 202 -10.04 -9.41 1.58
CA THR A 202 -8.66 -9.18 1.99
C THR A 202 -7.78 -8.91 0.78
N TYR A 203 -7.82 -9.76 -0.26
CA TYR A 203 -7.01 -9.46 -1.44
C TYR A 203 -7.52 -8.22 -2.19
N GLY A 204 -8.85 -7.97 -2.18
CA GLY A 204 -9.42 -6.74 -2.70
C GLY A 204 -8.89 -5.49 -1.99
N LYS A 205 -8.69 -5.55 -0.65
CA LYS A 205 -8.03 -4.50 0.14
C LYS A 205 -6.59 -4.27 -0.34
N HIS A 206 -5.81 -5.34 -0.54
CA HIS A 206 -4.42 -5.23 -0.98
C HIS A 206 -4.30 -4.60 -2.37
N ILE A 207 -5.14 -5.02 -3.32
CA ILE A 207 -5.21 -4.40 -4.67
C ILE A 207 -5.60 -2.92 -4.58
N LYS A 208 -6.61 -2.57 -3.77
CA LYS A 208 -7.03 -1.18 -3.58
C LYS A 208 -5.89 -0.32 -3.04
N ASN A 209 -5.17 -0.82 -2.04
CA ASN A 209 -4.07 -0.10 -1.41
C ASN A 209 -2.90 0.09 -2.38
N LEU A 210 -2.52 -0.94 -3.15
CA LEU A 210 -1.52 -0.83 -4.21
C LEU A 210 -1.94 0.21 -5.25
N LYS A 211 -3.19 0.14 -5.73
CA LYS A 211 -3.72 1.10 -6.71
C LYS A 211 -3.72 2.54 -6.19
N SER A 212 -3.95 2.75 -4.89
CA SER A 212 -3.88 4.07 -4.26
C SER A 212 -2.46 4.63 -4.31
N ILE A 213 -1.45 3.82 -4.00
CA ILE A 213 -0.04 4.23 -4.07
C ILE A 213 0.38 4.54 -5.51
N LEU A 214 -0.05 3.70 -6.48
CA LEU A 214 0.24 3.94 -7.90
C LEU A 214 -0.34 5.25 -8.42
N ARG A 215 -1.53 5.65 -7.94
CA ARG A 215 -2.15 6.94 -8.26
C ARG A 215 -1.38 8.12 -7.66
N CYS A 216 -0.93 7.98 -6.43
CA CYS A 216 -0.09 9.01 -5.80
C CYS A 216 1.24 9.16 -6.55
N ALA A 217 1.89 8.04 -6.90
CA ALA A 217 3.12 8.07 -7.70
C ALA A 217 2.91 8.72 -9.08
N GLU A 218 1.74 8.52 -9.68
CA GLU A 218 1.37 9.18 -10.95
C GLU A 218 1.20 10.69 -10.77
N SER A 219 0.44 11.11 -9.75
CA SER A 219 0.22 12.54 -9.48
C SER A 219 1.51 13.28 -9.12
N GLU A 220 2.50 12.58 -8.60
CA GLU A 220 3.83 13.10 -8.27
C GLU A 220 4.85 12.96 -9.42
N GLY A 221 4.42 12.43 -10.59
CA GLY A 221 5.25 12.33 -11.79
C GLY A 221 6.21 11.13 -11.85
N PHE A 222 6.22 10.26 -10.84
CA PHE A 222 7.08 9.07 -10.82
C PHE A 222 6.52 7.90 -11.64
N ASN A 223 5.20 7.80 -11.77
CA ASN A 223 4.53 6.73 -12.51
C ASN A 223 3.88 7.27 -13.78
N GLN A 224 4.36 6.86 -14.94
CA GLN A 224 3.78 7.20 -16.24
C GLN A 224 2.89 6.09 -16.82
N ASN A 225 2.85 4.94 -16.19
CA ASN A 225 2.05 3.80 -16.62
C ASN A 225 0.56 4.05 -16.34
N GLN A 226 -0.28 3.92 -17.38
CA GLN A 226 -1.74 4.09 -17.29
C GLN A 226 -2.52 2.76 -17.21
N LYS A 227 -1.85 1.61 -17.42
CA LYS A 227 -2.50 0.30 -17.51
C LYS A 227 -3.19 -0.12 -16.21
N PHE A 228 -2.69 0.34 -15.04
CA PHE A 228 -3.33 0.10 -13.75
C PHE A 228 -4.70 0.79 -13.59
N LYS A 229 -5.05 1.72 -14.48
CA LYS A 229 -6.36 2.41 -14.50
C LYS A 229 -7.46 1.58 -15.14
N ASP A 230 -7.15 0.46 -15.80
CA ASP A 230 -8.16 -0.46 -16.33
C ASP A 230 -9.24 -0.71 -15.28
N LYS A 231 -10.51 -0.67 -15.70
CA LYS A 231 -11.68 -0.86 -14.83
C LYS A 231 -11.67 -2.23 -14.12
N ARG A 232 -11.06 -3.23 -14.74
CA ARG A 232 -10.89 -4.58 -14.19
C ARG A 232 -9.80 -4.65 -13.14
N PHE A 233 -8.79 -3.74 -13.19
CA PHE A 233 -7.75 -3.62 -12.16
C PHE A 233 -8.36 -2.97 -10.90
N LYS A 234 -9.12 -3.73 -10.14
CA LYS A 234 -9.83 -3.22 -8.96
C LYS A 234 -9.84 -4.24 -7.81
N GLY A 235 -9.90 -3.74 -6.59
CA GLY A 235 -10.19 -4.56 -5.42
C GLY A 235 -11.66 -4.96 -5.40
N THR A 236 -11.93 -6.22 -5.60
CA THR A 236 -13.28 -6.77 -5.48
C THR A 236 -13.71 -6.77 -4.02
N ARG A 237 -14.99 -6.47 -3.78
CA ARG A 237 -15.61 -6.54 -2.45
C ARG A 237 -16.92 -7.31 -2.57
N VAL A 238 -17.10 -8.26 -1.66
CA VAL A 238 -18.35 -9.03 -1.50
C VAL A 238 -18.94 -8.63 -0.15
N GLU A 239 -20.24 -8.46 -0.09
CA GLU A 239 -20.95 -8.33 1.19
C GLU A 239 -20.87 -9.67 1.93
N VAL A 240 -20.51 -9.60 3.20
CA VAL A 240 -20.46 -10.74 4.09
C VAL A 240 -21.73 -10.70 4.94
N ASP A 241 -22.42 -11.81 5.00
CA ASP A 241 -23.56 -11.97 5.90
C ASP A 241 -23.12 -11.72 7.34
N SER A 242 -24.04 -11.26 8.15
CA SER A 242 -23.73 -10.91 9.53
C SER A 242 -24.99 -10.97 10.36
N ILE A 243 -24.84 -11.40 11.60
CA ILE A 243 -25.91 -11.54 12.57
C ILE A 243 -26.19 -10.25 13.35
N TYR A 244 -27.35 -10.23 13.98
CA TYR A 244 -27.69 -9.40 15.13
C TYR A 244 -28.24 -10.31 16.24
N LEU A 245 -28.44 -9.78 17.45
CA LEU A 245 -29.09 -10.49 18.56
C LEU A 245 -30.52 -10.00 18.69
N THR A 246 -31.49 -10.92 18.76
CA THR A 246 -32.88 -10.61 19.02
C THR A 246 -33.04 -10.11 20.47
N LYS A 247 -34.23 -9.65 20.83
CA LYS A 247 -34.53 -9.26 22.21
C LYS A 247 -34.39 -10.45 23.17
N GLU A 248 -34.86 -11.61 22.76
CA GLU A 248 -34.76 -12.86 23.51
C GLU A 248 -33.30 -13.31 23.69
N ASP A 249 -32.48 -13.16 22.65
CA ASP A 249 -31.03 -13.42 22.74
C ASP A 249 -30.36 -12.50 23.75
N LEU A 250 -30.69 -11.21 23.73
CA LEU A 250 -30.16 -10.24 24.69
C LEU A 250 -30.59 -10.56 26.12
N ASP A 251 -31.82 -11.00 26.34
CA ASP A 251 -32.32 -11.39 27.65
C ASP A 251 -31.57 -12.61 28.17
N LYS A 252 -31.37 -13.65 27.34
CA LYS A 252 -30.52 -14.80 27.67
C LYS A 252 -29.08 -14.39 27.98
N PHE A 253 -28.50 -13.55 27.14
CA PHE A 253 -27.12 -13.07 27.28
C PHE A 253 -26.93 -12.28 28.58
N ARG A 254 -27.90 -11.45 28.95
CA ARG A 254 -27.91 -10.66 30.17
C ARG A 254 -28.07 -11.53 31.43
N ALA A 255 -28.87 -12.59 31.33
CA ALA A 255 -29.21 -13.46 32.46
C ALA A 255 -28.07 -14.45 32.83
N VAL A 256 -27.00 -14.55 32.04
CA VAL A 256 -25.88 -15.47 32.35
C VAL A 256 -25.29 -15.16 33.73
N ASP A 257 -25.24 -16.15 34.61
CA ASP A 257 -24.52 -16.02 35.89
C ASP A 257 -23.01 -16.02 35.67
N LEU A 258 -22.38 -14.94 36.06
CA LEU A 258 -20.95 -14.71 35.91
C LEU A 258 -20.22 -14.61 37.27
N LYS A 259 -20.87 -15.02 38.38
CA LYS A 259 -20.28 -14.85 39.72
C LYS A 259 -18.98 -15.59 39.91
N GLU A 260 -18.87 -16.79 39.32
CA GLU A 260 -17.65 -17.61 39.38
C GLU A 260 -16.64 -17.27 38.27
N MET A 261 -16.96 -16.32 37.39
CA MET A 261 -16.08 -15.90 36.31
C MET A 261 -15.23 -14.71 36.71
N PRO A 262 -14.01 -14.57 36.12
CA PRO A 262 -13.22 -13.36 36.32
C PRO A 262 -14.02 -12.08 36.03
N GLN A 263 -13.82 -11.04 36.83
CA GLN A 263 -14.55 -9.76 36.72
C GLN A 263 -14.60 -9.18 35.28
N GLY A 264 -13.55 -9.46 34.47
CA GLY A 264 -13.49 -9.05 33.08
C GLY A 264 -14.64 -9.56 32.22
N TYR A 265 -15.28 -10.71 32.56
CA TYR A 265 -16.46 -11.21 31.85
C TYR A 265 -17.67 -10.32 32.09
N GLN A 266 -17.91 -9.91 33.32
CA GLN A 266 -19.00 -8.98 33.64
C GLN A 266 -18.79 -7.63 32.95
N ILE A 267 -17.58 -7.11 33.01
CA ILE A 267 -17.23 -5.85 32.33
C ILE A 267 -17.46 -5.97 30.81
N ALA A 268 -17.00 -7.05 30.18
CA ALA A 268 -17.17 -7.27 28.74
C ALA A 268 -18.64 -7.40 28.34
N ARG A 269 -19.47 -8.11 29.16
CA ARG A 269 -20.92 -8.18 28.99
C ARG A 269 -21.55 -6.79 29.01
N ASP A 270 -21.23 -6.02 30.02
CA ASP A 270 -21.82 -4.70 30.22
C ASP A 270 -21.41 -3.73 29.12
N ILE A 271 -20.12 -3.72 28.72
CA ILE A 271 -19.64 -2.96 27.56
C ILE A 271 -20.40 -3.35 26.29
N PHE A 272 -20.58 -4.64 26.02
CA PHE A 272 -21.30 -5.12 24.84
C PHE A 272 -22.77 -4.68 24.83
N LEU A 273 -23.45 -4.77 26.00
CA LEU A 273 -24.84 -4.30 26.16
C LEU A 273 -24.96 -2.79 25.96
N VAL A 274 -24.01 -2.00 26.51
CA VAL A 274 -23.92 -0.56 26.21
C VAL A 274 -23.81 -0.32 24.70
N GLY A 275 -23.00 -1.13 24.00
CA GLY A 275 -22.89 -1.08 22.55
C GLY A 275 -24.21 -1.39 21.83
N CYS A 276 -25.00 -2.37 22.34
CA CYS A 276 -26.32 -2.70 21.80
C CYS A 276 -27.33 -1.55 22.01
N TRP A 277 -27.38 -0.98 23.19
CA TRP A 277 -28.33 0.12 23.52
C TRP A 277 -27.96 1.46 22.85
N THR A 278 -26.68 1.72 22.66
CA THR A 278 -26.23 2.97 22.00
C THR A 278 -26.13 2.86 20.50
N ALA A 279 -26.00 1.65 19.97
CA ALA A 279 -25.70 1.36 18.56
C ALA A 279 -24.43 2.10 18.04
N GLN A 280 -23.47 2.43 18.93
CA GLN A 280 -22.22 3.06 18.57
C GLN A 280 -21.17 2.05 18.10
N ARG A 281 -20.00 2.52 17.65
CA ARG A 281 -18.85 1.66 17.37
C ARG A 281 -18.11 1.36 18.65
N ILE A 282 -17.37 0.26 18.70
CA ILE A 282 -16.59 -0.11 19.88
C ILE A 282 -15.62 0.99 20.32
N SER A 283 -15.00 1.70 19.38
CA SER A 283 -14.15 2.86 19.67
C SER A 283 -14.87 3.97 20.43
N ASP A 284 -16.19 4.02 20.34
CA ASP A 284 -17.02 5.04 20.95
C ASP A 284 -17.66 4.51 22.26
N TYR A 285 -18.36 3.36 22.22
CA TYR A 285 -19.04 2.84 23.39
C TYR A 285 -18.12 2.24 24.47
N ASN A 286 -16.89 1.82 24.12
CA ASN A 286 -15.89 1.34 25.10
C ASN A 286 -15.15 2.47 25.83
N ASN A 287 -15.50 3.73 25.57
CA ASN A 287 -14.83 4.89 26.13
C ASN A 287 -15.82 5.93 26.71
N ILE A 288 -17.07 5.52 27.00
CA ILE A 288 -18.05 6.42 27.57
C ILE A 288 -17.63 6.82 29.00
N SER A 289 -17.62 8.11 29.25
CA SER A 289 -17.23 8.74 30.53
C SER A 289 -18.33 9.61 31.09
N LYS A 290 -18.16 10.11 32.32
CA LYS A 290 -19.10 11.06 32.97
C LYS A 290 -19.33 12.31 32.10
N ASP A 291 -18.32 12.78 31.41
CA ASP A 291 -18.38 14.00 30.60
C ASP A 291 -19.33 13.87 29.40
N ASP A 292 -19.58 12.63 28.99
CA ASP A 292 -20.50 12.33 27.89
C ASP A 292 -21.96 12.29 28.35
N ILE A 293 -22.23 12.19 29.66
CA ILE A 293 -23.57 12.03 30.23
C ILE A 293 -24.19 13.41 30.50
N GLN A 294 -25.37 13.61 29.95
CA GLN A 294 -26.15 14.86 30.14
C GLN A 294 -27.59 14.54 30.50
N SER A 295 -28.25 15.46 31.20
CA SER A 295 -29.68 15.36 31.50
C SER A 295 -30.37 16.68 31.32
N TYR A 296 -31.67 16.61 31.09
CA TYR A 296 -32.57 17.76 31.10
C TYR A 296 -33.96 17.37 31.59
N THR A 297 -34.70 18.35 32.13
CA THR A 297 -36.08 18.14 32.56
C THR A 297 -37.04 18.36 31.40
N LYS A 298 -37.71 17.30 30.97
CA LYS A 298 -38.79 17.36 29.98
C LYS A 298 -40.10 17.63 30.67
N ARG A 299 -40.80 18.67 30.25
CA ARG A 299 -42.15 18.99 30.68
C ARG A 299 -43.15 18.56 29.61
N THR A 300 -44.18 17.82 29.99
CA THR A 300 -45.25 17.36 29.10
C THR A 300 -46.57 17.67 29.72
N ILE A 301 -47.48 18.27 28.95
CA ILE A 301 -48.87 18.46 29.42
C ILE A 301 -49.60 17.15 29.11
N VAL A 302 -50.18 16.53 30.08
CA VAL A 302 -51.02 15.33 29.98
C VAL A 302 -52.38 15.60 30.55
N ASP A 303 -53.43 15.11 29.90
CA ASP A 303 -54.78 15.20 30.44
C ASP A 303 -54.96 14.09 31.47
N VAL A 304 -55.17 14.50 32.73
CA VAL A 304 -55.42 13.59 33.85
C VAL A 304 -56.91 13.68 34.25
N PRO A 305 -57.52 12.61 34.80
CA PRO A 305 -58.88 12.67 35.29
C PRO A 305 -59.06 13.81 36.28
N ASP A 306 -60.08 14.62 36.08
CA ASP A 306 -60.41 15.72 37.02
C ASP A 306 -61.10 15.17 38.26
N PRO A 307 -60.47 15.26 39.47
CA PRO A 307 -61.09 14.79 40.71
C PRO A 307 -62.34 15.51 41.08
N GLU A 308 -62.53 16.78 40.66
CA GLU A 308 -63.67 17.61 40.96
C GLU A 308 -64.85 17.44 39.99
N ASN A 309 -64.58 16.91 38.76
CA ASN A 309 -65.60 16.71 37.75
C ASN A 309 -65.49 15.29 37.17
N PRO A 310 -66.15 14.30 37.73
CA PRO A 310 -66.09 12.91 37.25
C PRO A 310 -66.46 12.78 35.75
N GLY A 311 -65.56 12.19 34.96
CA GLY A 311 -65.76 12.02 33.54
C GLY A 311 -65.10 13.13 32.64
N GLN A 312 -64.52 14.17 33.29
CA GLN A 312 -63.70 15.17 32.58
C GLN A 312 -62.23 14.99 32.86
N THR A 313 -61.39 15.54 31.99
CA THR A 313 -59.93 15.60 32.18
C THR A 313 -59.46 17.02 32.34
N LYS A 314 -58.41 17.22 33.13
CA LYS A 314 -57.72 18.52 33.23
C LYS A 314 -56.28 18.40 32.85
N PRO A 315 -55.69 19.43 32.21
CA PRO A 315 -54.28 19.43 31.87
C PRO A 315 -53.41 19.52 33.14
N GLU A 316 -52.44 18.60 33.23
CA GLU A 316 -51.41 18.59 34.28
C GLU A 316 -50.03 18.57 33.66
N ILE A 317 -49.10 19.36 34.24
CA ILE A 317 -47.72 19.37 33.81
C ILE A 317 -46.98 18.25 34.53
N GLN A 318 -46.66 17.18 33.77
CA GLN A 318 -45.76 16.16 34.25
C GLN A 318 -44.32 16.50 33.87
N THR A 319 -43.39 16.34 34.81
CA THR A 319 -41.97 16.54 34.61
C THR A 319 -41.24 15.23 34.78
N ARG A 320 -40.33 14.94 33.83
CA ARG A 320 -39.42 13.81 33.99
C ARG A 320 -38.00 14.21 33.60
N GLU A 321 -37.02 13.67 34.31
CA GLU A 321 -35.63 13.81 33.92
C GLU A 321 -35.32 12.86 32.74
N VAL A 322 -34.75 13.41 31.68
CA VAL A 322 -34.30 12.65 30.51
C VAL A 322 -32.78 12.70 30.48
N MET A 323 -32.17 11.53 30.65
CA MET A 323 -30.74 11.34 30.55
C MET A 323 -30.37 10.90 29.11
N TYR A 324 -29.27 11.41 28.58
CA TYR A 324 -28.74 11.01 27.29
C TYR A 324 -27.21 11.05 27.26
N ILE A 325 -26.58 10.28 26.32
CA ILE A 325 -25.16 10.27 26.12
C ILE A 325 -24.85 11.10 24.87
N ASN A 326 -23.98 12.11 25.02
CA ASN A 326 -23.57 13.00 23.95
C ASN A 326 -22.16 12.57 23.46
N ILE A 327 -22.07 11.85 22.33
CA ILE A 327 -20.85 11.25 21.84
C ILE A 327 -20.36 12.00 20.59
N ARG A 328 -19.07 12.36 20.57
CA ARG A 328 -18.38 12.72 19.34
C ARG A 328 -17.67 11.50 18.79
N GLN A 329 -18.23 10.90 17.74
CA GLN A 329 -17.70 9.66 17.15
C GLN A 329 -16.24 9.79 16.71
N HIS A 330 -15.36 8.94 17.20
CA HIS A 330 -13.93 8.95 16.91
C HIS A 330 -13.62 8.83 15.40
N LYS A 331 -14.33 7.94 14.69
CA LYS A 331 -14.04 7.65 13.27
C LYS A 331 -14.56 8.73 12.32
N THR A 332 -15.66 9.38 12.61
CA THR A 332 -16.38 10.27 11.69
C THR A 332 -16.42 11.72 12.15
N GLY A 333 -16.13 11.97 13.42
CA GLY A 333 -16.29 13.28 14.06
C GLY A 333 -17.76 13.71 14.25
N ALA A 334 -18.73 12.87 13.87
CA ALA A 334 -20.15 13.16 14.01
C ALA A 334 -20.53 13.26 15.49
N LYS A 335 -21.34 14.27 15.84
CA LYS A 335 -21.95 14.40 17.18
C LYS A 335 -23.28 13.68 17.16
N VAL A 336 -23.51 12.81 18.13
CA VAL A 336 -24.75 12.05 18.31
C VAL A 336 -25.21 12.15 19.73
N ALA A 337 -26.53 12.21 19.93
CA ALA A 337 -27.19 12.18 21.26
C ALA A 337 -28.00 10.88 21.35
N VAL A 338 -27.68 10.03 22.31
CA VAL A 338 -28.31 8.74 22.51
C VAL A 338 -29.14 8.77 23.79
N PRO A 339 -30.47 8.68 23.73
CA PRO A 339 -31.31 8.62 24.93
C PRO A 339 -30.98 7.35 25.75
N CYS A 340 -30.89 7.48 27.07
CA CYS A 340 -30.65 6.37 27.96
C CYS A 340 -31.96 5.64 28.30
N SER A 341 -32.04 4.34 27.92
CA SER A 341 -33.07 3.44 28.47
C SER A 341 -32.77 3.12 29.94
N THR A 342 -33.74 2.53 30.64
CA THR A 342 -33.56 2.11 32.04
C THR A 342 -32.41 1.14 32.20
N GLU A 343 -32.28 0.18 31.29
CA GLU A 343 -31.20 -0.79 31.32
C GLU A 343 -29.82 -0.15 31.11
N LEU A 344 -29.73 0.79 30.15
CA LEU A 344 -28.49 1.53 29.92
C LEU A 344 -28.09 2.35 31.15
N LYS A 345 -29.05 3.01 31.80
CA LYS A 345 -28.83 3.74 33.07
C LYS A 345 -28.29 2.82 34.17
N ASN A 346 -28.93 1.68 34.40
CA ASN A 346 -28.52 0.70 35.41
C ASN A 346 -27.08 0.22 35.20
N ILE A 347 -26.67 0.03 33.93
CA ILE A 347 -25.28 -0.35 33.61
C ILE A 347 -24.33 0.82 33.91
N LEU A 348 -24.65 2.03 33.46
CA LEU A 348 -23.83 3.21 33.70
C LEU A 348 -23.68 3.53 35.18
N GLU A 349 -24.74 3.43 35.97
CA GLU A 349 -24.76 3.63 37.44
C GLU A 349 -23.83 2.63 38.14
N ARG A 350 -23.83 1.35 37.73
CA ARG A 350 -22.95 0.32 38.29
C ARG A 350 -21.46 0.71 38.22
N TYR A 351 -21.06 1.44 37.17
CA TYR A 351 -19.71 1.93 36.98
C TYR A 351 -19.54 3.41 37.32
N ASN A 352 -20.48 3.97 38.06
CA ASN A 352 -20.47 5.41 38.48
C ASN A 352 -20.26 6.32 37.23
N TYR A 353 -20.95 5.97 36.12
CA TYR A 353 -20.93 6.69 34.84
C TYR A 353 -19.55 6.75 34.15
N GLN A 354 -18.61 5.93 34.58
CA GLN A 354 -17.27 5.79 33.97
C GLN A 354 -17.06 4.34 33.55
N MET A 355 -17.32 4.03 32.29
CA MET A 355 -17.19 2.65 31.82
C MET A 355 -15.73 2.18 31.90
N PRO A 356 -15.48 0.97 32.45
CA PRO A 356 -14.14 0.36 32.40
C PRO A 356 -13.73 0.09 30.95
N HIS A 357 -12.47 0.33 30.64
CA HIS A 357 -11.92 0.03 29.31
C HIS A 357 -11.35 -1.38 29.26
N LEU A 358 -11.72 -2.16 28.23
CA LEU A 358 -11.10 -3.43 27.88
C LEU A 358 -10.61 -3.41 26.44
N ALA A 359 -9.51 -4.13 26.16
CA ALA A 359 -9.03 -4.28 24.81
C ALA A 359 -10.07 -5.02 23.93
N ASP A 360 -10.28 -4.56 22.71
CA ASP A 360 -11.27 -5.10 21.77
C ASP A 360 -11.16 -6.63 21.59
N GLN A 361 -9.96 -7.17 21.59
CA GLN A 361 -9.73 -8.61 21.47
C GLN A 361 -10.23 -9.39 22.70
N VAL A 362 -10.06 -8.82 23.89
CA VAL A 362 -10.54 -9.41 25.13
C VAL A 362 -12.06 -9.40 25.17
N ILE A 363 -12.67 -8.27 24.81
CA ILE A 363 -14.14 -8.15 24.70
C ILE A 363 -14.66 -9.21 23.73
N ASN A 364 -14.09 -9.31 22.52
CA ASN A 364 -14.55 -10.25 21.49
C ASN A 364 -14.43 -11.73 21.92
N ARG A 365 -13.45 -12.07 22.75
CA ARG A 365 -13.33 -13.41 23.33
C ARG A 365 -14.42 -13.65 24.36
N TYR A 366 -14.55 -12.77 25.34
CA TYR A 366 -15.46 -12.95 26.47
C TYR A 366 -16.93 -12.93 26.04
N ILE A 367 -17.34 -12.05 25.10
CA ILE A 367 -18.73 -12.05 24.61
C ILE A 367 -19.10 -13.30 23.84
N LYS A 368 -18.17 -13.97 23.19
CA LYS A 368 -18.41 -15.30 22.57
C LYS A 368 -18.63 -16.36 23.64
N ASP A 369 -17.78 -16.40 24.65
CA ASP A 369 -17.93 -17.33 25.76
C ASP A 369 -19.26 -17.11 26.50
N ILE A 370 -19.65 -15.86 26.75
CA ILE A 370 -20.95 -15.52 27.35
C ILE A 370 -22.10 -15.95 26.43
N GLY A 371 -21.99 -15.72 25.12
CA GLY A 371 -22.99 -16.18 24.14
C GLY A 371 -23.16 -17.69 24.14
N LYS A 372 -22.07 -18.44 24.31
CA LYS A 372 -22.12 -19.90 24.48
C LYS A 372 -22.81 -20.29 25.79
N MET A 373 -22.45 -19.64 26.92
CA MET A 373 -23.10 -19.86 28.22
C MET A 373 -24.61 -19.49 28.19
N ALA A 374 -24.98 -18.50 27.38
CA ALA A 374 -26.35 -18.08 27.17
C ALA A 374 -27.17 -19.09 26.32
N GLY A 375 -26.55 -20.15 25.79
CA GLY A 375 -27.22 -21.12 24.91
C GLY A 375 -27.61 -20.55 23.55
N LEU A 376 -26.83 -19.62 22.99
CA LEU A 376 -27.07 -19.07 21.67
C LEU A 376 -26.53 -20.04 20.59
N ASP A 377 -27.08 -21.27 20.58
CA ASP A 377 -26.57 -22.39 19.77
C ASP A 377 -27.30 -22.56 18.42
N GLU A 378 -28.20 -21.65 18.08
CA GLU A 378 -28.87 -21.62 16.77
C GLU A 378 -27.85 -21.72 15.64
N ILE A 379 -28.14 -22.58 14.66
CA ILE A 379 -27.25 -22.73 13.48
C ILE A 379 -27.53 -21.63 12.47
N VAL A 380 -26.50 -20.87 12.17
CA VAL A 380 -26.51 -19.79 11.15
C VAL A 380 -25.66 -20.24 9.97
N GLU A 381 -26.21 -20.20 8.78
CA GLU A 381 -25.46 -20.47 7.54
C GLU A 381 -24.85 -19.18 7.02
N MET A 382 -23.55 -19.21 6.78
CA MET A 382 -22.79 -18.07 6.29
C MET A 382 -22.15 -18.42 4.95
N VAL A 383 -22.29 -17.54 3.95
CA VAL A 383 -21.60 -17.70 2.68
C VAL A 383 -20.22 -17.05 2.77
N GLU A 384 -19.18 -17.86 2.77
CA GLU A 384 -17.79 -17.42 2.73
C GLU A 384 -17.20 -17.56 1.33
N THR A 385 -16.24 -16.70 1.00
CA THR A 385 -15.51 -16.81 -0.26
C THR A 385 -14.02 -16.98 0.04
N LYS A 386 -13.53 -18.20 -0.10
CA LYS A 386 -12.12 -18.57 0.10
C LYS A 386 -11.51 -19.04 -1.23
N GLY A 387 -10.33 -18.60 -1.56
CA GLY A 387 -9.64 -19.01 -2.79
C GLY A 387 -10.42 -18.73 -4.09
N GLY A 388 -11.47 -17.87 -4.03
CA GLY A 388 -12.36 -17.58 -5.17
C GLY A 388 -13.63 -18.42 -5.23
N ASN A 389 -13.76 -19.45 -4.41
CA ASN A 389 -14.95 -20.31 -4.33
C ASN A 389 -15.89 -19.83 -3.21
N LYS A 390 -17.19 -19.95 -3.45
CA LYS A 390 -18.21 -19.70 -2.43
C LYS A 390 -18.51 -21.01 -1.71
N GLU A 391 -18.46 -20.99 -0.40
CA GLU A 391 -18.76 -22.12 0.46
C GLU A 391 -19.79 -21.67 1.50
N THR A 392 -20.81 -22.48 1.74
CA THR A 392 -21.74 -22.29 2.85
C THR A 392 -21.18 -22.99 4.07
N VAL A 393 -20.88 -22.21 5.11
CA VAL A 393 -20.34 -22.73 6.38
C VAL A 393 -21.39 -22.54 7.46
N LYS A 394 -21.61 -23.58 8.27
CA LYS A 394 -22.54 -23.55 9.40
C LYS A 394 -21.82 -23.16 10.68
N TYR A 395 -22.35 -22.19 11.36
CA TYR A 395 -21.84 -21.69 12.64
C TYR A 395 -22.95 -21.73 13.69
N GLN A 396 -22.59 -21.98 14.94
CA GLN A 396 -23.46 -21.63 16.05
C GLN A 396 -23.47 -20.10 16.22
N LYS A 397 -24.61 -19.50 16.53
CA LYS A 397 -24.81 -18.04 16.60
C LYS A 397 -23.80 -17.36 17.51
N TRP A 398 -23.45 -17.97 18.67
CA TRP A 398 -22.44 -17.42 19.57
C TRP A 398 -21.06 -17.25 18.93
N GLN A 399 -20.67 -18.11 17.98
CA GLN A 399 -19.38 -18.03 17.30
C GLN A 399 -19.25 -16.77 16.43
N LEU A 400 -20.38 -16.23 15.97
CA LEU A 400 -20.47 -15.07 15.10
C LEU A 400 -20.60 -13.75 15.87
N ILE A 401 -20.75 -13.79 17.20
CA ILE A 401 -20.84 -12.59 18.04
C ILE A 401 -19.47 -11.91 18.07
N HIS A 402 -19.46 -10.60 17.83
CA HIS A 402 -18.30 -9.75 17.99
C HIS A 402 -18.74 -8.31 18.31
N SER A 403 -17.80 -7.45 18.71
CA SER A 403 -18.09 -6.08 19.13
C SER A 403 -18.96 -5.27 18.14
N HIS A 404 -18.83 -5.52 16.84
CA HIS A 404 -19.65 -4.83 15.84
C HIS A 404 -21.09 -5.40 15.74
N THR A 405 -21.34 -6.61 16.26
CA THR A 405 -22.68 -7.19 16.39
C THR A 405 -23.54 -6.30 17.28
N ALA A 406 -23.00 -5.70 18.35
CA ALA A 406 -23.71 -4.77 19.20
C ALA A 406 -24.36 -3.62 18.42
N ARG A 407 -23.60 -2.97 17.54
CA ARG A 407 -24.13 -1.88 16.71
C ARG A 407 -25.21 -2.33 15.72
N ARG A 408 -25.08 -3.54 15.15
CA ARG A 408 -26.10 -4.12 14.28
C ARG A 408 -27.37 -4.43 15.08
N THR A 409 -27.23 -5.04 16.25
CA THR A 409 -28.31 -5.32 17.17
C THR A 409 -29.08 -4.04 17.50
N GLY A 410 -28.43 -3.00 17.98
CA GLY A 410 -29.10 -1.75 18.30
C GLY A 410 -29.82 -1.12 17.11
N ALA A 411 -29.17 -1.05 15.96
CA ALA A 411 -29.79 -0.50 14.75
C ALA A 411 -31.01 -1.32 14.28
N THR A 412 -30.91 -2.66 14.34
CA THR A 412 -32.02 -3.54 13.94
C THR A 412 -33.18 -3.48 14.92
N LEU A 413 -32.93 -3.51 16.22
CA LEU A 413 -33.97 -3.42 17.23
C LEU A 413 -34.71 -2.07 17.22
N MET A 414 -34.00 -0.94 17.02
CA MET A 414 -34.62 0.37 16.82
C MET A 414 -35.53 0.37 15.59
N TYR A 415 -35.06 -0.26 14.47
CA TYR A 415 -35.85 -0.37 13.25
C TYR A 415 -37.10 -1.24 13.45
N LEU A 416 -36.98 -2.39 14.11
CA LEU A 416 -38.10 -3.29 14.42
C LEU A 416 -39.10 -2.65 15.38
N ALA A 417 -38.62 -1.85 16.34
CA ALA A 417 -39.48 -1.05 17.22
C ALA A 417 -40.23 0.12 16.51
N GLY A 418 -40.13 0.20 15.17
CA GLY A 418 -40.85 1.18 14.38
C GLY A 418 -40.25 2.59 14.37
N MET A 419 -39.00 2.76 14.88
CA MET A 419 -38.31 4.04 14.82
C MET A 419 -38.03 4.46 13.38
N ASP A 420 -38.19 5.78 13.10
CA ASP A 420 -37.91 6.31 11.77
C ASP A 420 -36.43 6.18 11.40
N VAL A 421 -36.17 5.90 10.13
CA VAL A 421 -34.82 5.69 9.61
C VAL A 421 -33.89 6.89 9.86
N TYR A 422 -34.42 8.10 9.73
CA TYR A 422 -33.63 9.32 9.96
C TYR A 422 -33.32 9.54 11.45
N ASP A 423 -34.21 9.12 12.36
CA ASP A 423 -33.95 9.18 13.81
C ASP A 423 -32.91 8.13 14.22
N ILE A 424 -32.97 6.92 13.66
CA ILE A 424 -31.93 5.91 13.83
C ILE A 424 -30.59 6.43 13.30
N MET A 425 -30.60 7.14 12.17
CA MET A 425 -29.35 7.74 11.62
C MET A 425 -28.77 8.81 12.55
N LYS A 426 -29.60 9.65 13.20
CA LYS A 426 -29.14 10.63 14.19
C LYS A 426 -28.50 9.98 15.39
N ILE A 427 -29.07 8.88 15.90
CA ILE A 427 -28.53 8.12 17.03
C ILE A 427 -27.23 7.41 16.60
N THR A 428 -27.24 6.73 15.47
CA THR A 428 -26.11 5.90 15.02
C THR A 428 -24.99 6.70 14.34
N GLY A 429 -25.26 7.93 13.90
CA GLY A 429 -24.31 8.78 13.18
C GLY A 429 -24.03 8.31 11.74
N HIS A 430 -25.01 7.66 11.08
CA HIS A 430 -24.90 7.33 9.65
C HIS A 430 -25.26 8.54 8.80
N SER A 431 -24.46 8.80 7.75
CA SER A 431 -24.68 9.95 6.87
C SER A 431 -25.73 9.70 5.78
N THR A 432 -26.05 8.44 5.48
CA THR A 432 -27.03 8.07 4.44
C THR A 432 -27.86 6.84 4.86
N PRO A 433 -29.13 6.73 4.41
CA PRO A 433 -29.95 5.53 4.61
C PRO A 433 -29.32 4.26 4.06
N ILE A 434 -28.61 4.35 2.91
CA ILE A 434 -27.92 3.22 2.28
C ILE A 434 -26.84 2.65 3.23
N MET A 435 -26.14 3.52 3.96
CA MET A 435 -25.16 3.08 4.96
C MET A 435 -25.82 2.41 6.15
N LEU A 436 -26.93 2.96 6.65
CA LEU A 436 -27.67 2.38 7.76
C LEU A 436 -28.28 1.01 7.38
N LYS A 437 -28.84 0.85 6.17
CA LYS A 437 -29.41 -0.40 5.66
C LYS A 437 -28.46 -1.58 5.81
N LYS A 438 -27.15 -1.39 5.72
CA LYS A 438 -26.14 -2.44 5.91
C LYS A 438 -26.07 -2.97 7.34
N TYR A 439 -26.56 -2.21 8.30
CA TYR A 439 -26.59 -2.55 9.72
C TYR A 439 -27.92 -3.15 10.17
N ILE A 440 -29.02 -2.82 9.51
CA ILE A 440 -30.32 -3.42 9.76
C ILE A 440 -30.27 -4.84 9.18
N LYS A 441 -30.48 -5.85 10.03
CA LYS A 441 -30.38 -7.27 9.71
C LYS A 441 -31.68 -8.02 9.97
N ALA A 442 -32.80 -7.30 10.12
CA ALA A 442 -34.12 -7.90 10.19
C ALA A 442 -34.37 -8.79 8.95
N ASP A 443 -34.92 -9.95 9.17
CA ASP A 443 -35.34 -10.85 8.09
C ASP A 443 -36.68 -10.37 7.49
N GLN A 444 -37.15 -11.11 6.47
CA GLN A 444 -38.36 -10.72 5.76
C GLN A 444 -39.63 -10.88 6.63
N LEU A 445 -39.68 -11.90 7.49
CA LEU A 445 -40.84 -12.14 8.38
C LEU A 445 -40.91 -11.08 9.47
N GLU A 446 -39.79 -10.77 10.11
CA GLU A 446 -39.69 -9.67 11.10
C GLU A 446 -40.12 -8.32 10.52
N VAL A 447 -39.81 -8.06 9.24
CA VAL A 447 -40.28 -6.84 8.55
C VAL A 447 -41.77 -6.89 8.28
N VAL A 448 -42.32 -8.07 7.92
CA VAL A 448 -43.76 -8.24 7.74
C VAL A 448 -44.52 -8.01 9.05
N ASP A 449 -44.09 -8.64 10.15
CA ASP A 449 -44.66 -8.43 11.48
C ASP A 449 -44.64 -6.96 11.89
N LYS A 450 -43.50 -6.31 11.73
CA LYS A 450 -43.38 -4.86 12.00
C LYS A 450 -44.37 -4.03 11.18
N ILE A 451 -44.59 -4.38 9.90
CA ILE A 451 -45.52 -3.64 9.02
C ILE A 451 -46.96 -3.82 9.51
N ILE A 452 -47.33 -5.05 9.83
CA ILE A 452 -48.66 -5.37 10.37
C ILE A 452 -48.92 -4.62 11.69
N ASP A 453 -47.97 -4.68 12.63
CA ASP A 453 -48.09 -4.01 13.93
C ASP A 453 -48.18 -2.48 13.83
N LYS A 454 -47.60 -1.89 12.78
CA LYS A 454 -47.51 -0.45 12.65
C LYS A 454 -48.62 0.18 11.84
N TYR A 455 -49.18 -0.52 10.87
CA TYR A 455 -50.10 0.06 9.89
C TYR A 455 -51.37 -0.78 9.77
N ASN A 456 -52.54 -0.15 10.08
CA ASN A 456 -53.87 -0.79 9.93
C ASN A 456 -54.30 -0.99 8.46
N TYR A 457 -53.38 -0.89 7.53
CA TYR A 457 -53.66 -1.07 6.08
C TYR A 457 -53.93 -2.52 5.73
N PHE A 458 -53.40 -3.46 6.49
CA PHE A 458 -53.45 -4.90 6.21
C PHE A 458 -54.48 -5.63 7.10
N ASP A 459 -55.15 -4.89 8.00
CA ASP A 459 -56.32 -5.38 8.80
C ASP A 459 -57.57 -5.19 7.94
#